data_c6b725bc04cecde428e8003fc6eabd76
#
_entry.id   c6b725bc04cecde428e8003fc6eabd76
#
_cell.length_a   1.000
_cell.length_b   1.000
_cell.length_c   1.000
_cell.angle_alpha   90.00
_cell.angle_beta   90.00
_cell.angle_gamma   90.00
#
_symmetry.space_group_name_H-M   'P 1'
#
loop_
_entity.id
_entity.type
_entity.pdbx_description
1 polymer ?
#
loop_
_entity_poly.entity_id
_entity_poly.type
_entity_poly.pdbx_seq_one_letter_code
_entity_poly.pdbx_strand_id
1 'polypeptide(L)'
;MVKRRGILSLSVSLLSTSAGAVSPQTVGSDLSIIIHNDLYGNATTRTAAAIVLDNRFVQSTATSRCAALGTILWNPDGCEQDLGFLQYLEHDKAGHEVGAYWVQGDGTHCRAITTNGEYKSYPCTTQLPTLCSNTATDAVRQVTVTTKNATITGYRDRRAFRFLGLKYATIPARFAQSTYLPPTDNTTALQYGPKCIQAGCTTTACSEDCLYLNVWTPYLPNGKVETSKKKAVMVWIHGGGFSSGYGSDPTFDGNALASRGDVVLVTINYRLSALGFLAIGNTTATGNYGIQDANTALTWIIEHIEDFGGDKDRITVFGQSAGAASVRALLASPQAREKVSGAIMMSTPQGTGARVAYGKYLNISEATAQAQSFGNTTGCPGTGETLLNCLKQVADPLKFVTTRNNKSV
;
A
#
# COMPACT_ATOMS: atom_id res chain seq x y z
N MET A 1 18.67 59.42 -37.34
CA MET A 1 19.51 58.66 -36.41
C MET A 1 18.70 58.38 -35.15
N VAL A 2 18.15 57.22 -35.04
CA VAL A 2 17.40 56.77 -33.86
C VAL A 2 18.17 55.66 -33.23
N LYS A 3 18.70 55.84 -32.02
CA LYS A 3 19.43 54.83 -31.22
C LYS A 3 18.39 53.86 -30.62
N ARG A 4 18.42 52.60 -31.06
CA ARG A 4 17.77 51.47 -30.36
C ARG A 4 18.56 51.12 -29.11
N ARG A 5 17.94 51.24 -27.93
CA ARG A 5 18.42 50.65 -26.66
C ARG A 5 17.99 49.20 -26.62
N GLY A 6 18.95 48.29 -26.58
CA GLY A 6 18.71 46.87 -26.32
C GLY A 6 18.38 46.66 -24.88
N ILE A 7 17.27 45.97 -24.61
CA ILE A 7 16.89 45.49 -23.30
C ILE A 7 17.52 44.10 -23.14
N LEU A 8 18.51 44.00 -22.23
CA LEU A 8 19.03 42.71 -21.80
C LEU A 8 18.01 42.08 -20.83
N SER A 9 17.30 41.06 -21.27
CA SER A 9 16.49 40.24 -20.36
C SER A 9 17.40 39.27 -19.64
N LEU A 10 17.62 39.47 -18.35
CA LEU A 10 18.21 38.45 -17.48
C LEU A 10 17.15 37.39 -17.21
N SER A 11 17.26 36.25 -17.89
CA SER A 11 16.53 35.06 -17.52
C SER A 11 17.20 34.44 -16.27
N VAL A 12 16.58 34.68 -15.13
CA VAL A 12 16.91 33.92 -13.89
C VAL A 12 16.35 32.52 -14.08
N SER A 13 17.19 31.59 -14.46
CA SER A 13 16.86 30.16 -14.38
C SER A 13 16.76 29.79 -12.90
N LEU A 14 15.55 29.70 -12.40
CA LEU A 14 15.27 28.98 -11.15
C LEU A 14 15.62 27.51 -11.38
N LEU A 15 16.83 27.14 -11.02
CA LEU A 15 17.19 25.73 -10.78
C LEU A 15 16.31 25.24 -9.63
N SER A 16 15.18 24.66 -9.94
CA SER A 16 14.47 23.79 -9.00
C SER A 16 15.36 22.59 -8.78
N THR A 17 16.17 22.63 -7.74
CA THR A 17 16.77 21.42 -7.19
C THR A 17 15.60 20.54 -6.76
N SER A 18 15.26 19.55 -7.58
CA SER A 18 14.42 18.45 -7.13
C SER A 18 15.12 17.86 -5.92
N ALA A 19 14.56 18.08 -4.74
CA ALA A 19 15.04 17.41 -3.54
C ALA A 19 14.95 15.91 -3.85
N GLY A 20 16.08 15.23 -3.93
CA GLY A 20 16.13 13.80 -4.20
C GLY A 20 15.32 13.06 -3.15
N ALA A 21 14.84 11.87 -3.49
CA ALA A 21 14.13 11.03 -2.54
C ALA A 21 15.02 10.74 -1.31
N VAL A 22 14.41 10.78 -0.13
CA VAL A 22 15.10 10.65 1.16
C VAL A 22 14.87 9.25 1.70
N SER A 23 15.90 8.63 2.26
CA SER A 23 15.78 7.33 2.94
C SER A 23 16.02 7.43 4.44
N PRO A 24 15.53 6.48 5.26
CA PRO A 24 15.92 6.37 6.67
C PRO A 24 17.43 6.33 6.87
N GLN A 25 18.16 5.67 5.94
CA GLN A 25 19.61 5.57 5.97
C GLN A 25 20.30 6.93 5.78
N THR A 26 19.82 7.77 4.85
CA THR A 26 20.37 9.11 4.64
C THR A 26 20.07 10.07 5.80
N VAL A 27 18.93 9.88 6.45
CA VAL A 27 18.57 10.59 7.67
C VAL A 27 19.35 10.07 8.89
N GLY A 28 19.75 8.80 8.86
CA GLY A 28 20.45 8.12 9.94
C GLY A 28 19.55 7.78 11.12
N SER A 29 18.26 7.57 10.87
CA SER A 29 17.26 7.20 11.88
C SER A 29 16.10 6.42 11.26
N ASP A 30 15.45 5.59 12.07
CA ASP A 30 14.09 5.15 11.79
C ASP A 30 13.18 6.38 11.67
N LEU A 31 12.15 6.27 10.84
CA LEU A 31 11.17 7.32 10.60
C LEU A 31 9.79 6.81 11.00
N SER A 32 9.13 7.48 11.95
CA SER A 32 7.73 7.20 12.29
C SER A 32 6.88 8.43 12.05
N ILE A 33 5.74 8.28 11.39
CA ILE A 33 4.75 9.35 11.28
C ILE A 33 3.72 9.16 12.39
N ILE A 34 3.58 10.17 13.24
CA ILE A 34 2.56 10.24 14.28
C ILE A 34 1.58 11.34 13.95
N ILE A 35 0.31 11.08 14.22
CA ILE A 35 -0.78 12.05 14.01
C ILE A 35 -1.63 12.16 15.27
N HIS A 36 -2.25 13.30 15.46
CA HIS A 36 -3.31 13.43 16.44
C HIS A 36 -4.50 12.52 16.05
N ASN A 37 -5.02 11.77 17.02
CA ASN A 37 -6.21 10.96 16.80
C ASN A 37 -7.44 11.86 16.80
N ASP A 38 -7.79 12.34 15.60
CA ASP A 38 -8.81 13.36 15.35
C ASP A 38 -10.17 12.76 14.94
N LEU A 39 -10.56 11.62 15.49
CA LEU A 39 -11.83 10.96 15.15
C LEU A 39 -13.04 11.91 15.25
N TYR A 40 -12.94 12.95 16.06
CA TYR A 40 -14.01 13.91 16.33
C TYR A 40 -13.71 15.36 15.91
N GLY A 41 -12.53 15.65 15.34
CA GLY A 41 -12.14 16.99 14.92
C GLY A 41 -12.68 17.39 13.54
N ASN A 42 -12.77 18.70 13.26
CA ASN A 42 -13.06 19.18 11.91
C ASN A 42 -11.80 19.12 11.01
N ALA A 43 -11.98 19.25 9.70
CA ALA A 43 -10.90 19.10 8.74
C ALA A 43 -9.75 20.13 8.93
N THR A 44 -10.03 21.30 9.52
CA THR A 44 -9.04 22.36 9.75
C THR A 44 -8.17 22.10 10.98
N THR A 45 -8.67 21.38 11.98
CA THR A 45 -7.93 20.98 13.18
C THR A 45 -7.15 19.68 13.01
N ARG A 46 -7.40 18.94 11.91
CA ARG A 46 -6.76 17.64 11.59
C ARG A 46 -5.38 17.77 10.94
N THR A 47 -4.67 18.84 11.17
CA THR A 47 -3.45 19.17 10.41
C THR A 47 -2.17 18.76 11.10
N ALA A 48 -2.19 18.50 12.40
CA ALA A 48 -0.98 18.21 13.14
C ALA A 48 -0.51 16.78 12.92
N ALA A 49 0.69 16.68 12.39
CA ALA A 49 1.44 15.44 12.26
C ALA A 49 2.91 15.75 12.48
N ALA A 50 3.64 14.79 13.01
CA ALA A 50 5.08 14.89 13.17
C ALA A 50 5.78 13.63 12.66
N ILE A 51 7.03 13.80 12.25
CA ILE A 51 7.93 12.68 11.99
C ILE A 51 8.83 12.53 13.20
N VAL A 52 8.84 11.37 13.80
CA VAL A 52 9.75 10.99 14.87
C VAL A 52 11.03 10.44 14.25
N LEU A 53 12.15 10.98 14.67
CA LEU A 53 13.47 10.38 14.46
C LEU A 53 13.87 9.71 15.78
N ASP A 54 13.89 8.38 15.80
CA ASP A 54 14.14 7.60 17.02
C ASP A 54 15.58 7.66 17.50
N ASN A 55 16.53 7.84 16.59
CA ASN A 55 17.92 7.97 16.95
C ASN A 55 18.16 9.29 17.70
N ARG A 56 19.08 9.24 18.65
CA ARG A 56 19.40 10.39 19.50
C ARG A 56 20.46 11.27 18.85
N PHE A 57 20.17 12.55 18.73
CA PHE A 57 21.03 13.56 18.12
C PHE A 57 21.23 14.76 19.04
N VAL A 58 22.36 15.46 18.92
CA VAL A 58 22.49 16.83 19.43
C VAL A 58 21.58 17.75 18.61
N GLN A 59 21.13 18.85 19.20
CA GLN A 59 20.10 19.71 18.61
C GLN A 59 20.44 20.23 17.20
N SER A 60 21.69 20.61 16.94
CA SER A 60 22.11 21.07 15.59
C SER A 60 22.03 19.98 14.54
N THR A 61 22.39 18.74 14.90
CA THR A 61 22.22 17.57 14.03
C THR A 61 20.74 17.26 13.82
N ALA A 62 19.93 17.31 14.86
CA ALA A 62 18.46 17.13 14.78
C ALA A 62 17.85 18.11 13.77
N THR A 63 18.21 19.40 13.85
CA THR A 63 17.76 20.41 12.87
C THR A 63 18.16 20.04 11.43
N SER A 64 19.41 19.61 11.23
CA SER A 64 19.91 19.21 9.91
C SER A 64 19.18 17.97 9.36
N ARG A 65 18.81 17.02 10.23
CA ARG A 65 18.06 15.82 9.85
C ARG A 65 16.62 16.14 9.44
N CYS A 66 15.94 17.03 10.16
CA CYS A 66 14.63 17.54 9.72
C CYS A 66 14.74 18.30 8.39
N ALA A 67 15.78 19.12 8.19
CA ALA A 67 16.02 19.79 6.92
C ALA A 67 16.26 18.82 5.77
N ALA A 68 16.96 17.70 5.99
CA ALA A 68 17.13 16.62 5.00
C ALA A 68 15.79 16.00 4.58
N LEU A 69 14.82 15.94 5.48
CA LEU A 69 13.45 15.54 5.18
C LEU A 69 12.65 16.65 4.45
N GLY A 70 13.26 17.81 4.17
CA GLY A 70 12.58 18.97 3.60
C GLY A 70 11.56 19.60 4.54
N THR A 71 11.85 19.57 5.86
CA THR A 71 11.00 20.13 6.91
C THR A 71 11.85 20.76 8.02
N ILE A 72 11.25 21.20 9.09
CA ILE A 72 11.89 21.83 10.25
C ILE A 72 11.61 21.03 11.52
N LEU A 73 12.32 21.34 12.60
CA LEU A 73 11.93 20.86 13.93
C LEU A 73 10.46 21.21 14.17
N TRP A 74 9.71 20.30 14.77
CA TRP A 74 8.29 20.52 15.03
C TRP A 74 8.10 21.72 15.98
N ASN A 75 7.19 22.63 15.56
CA ASN A 75 6.84 23.78 16.38
C ASN A 75 5.61 23.44 17.22
N PRO A 76 5.72 23.37 18.53
CA PRO A 76 4.60 23.08 19.42
C PRO A 76 3.67 24.28 19.67
N ASP A 77 4.12 25.51 19.37
CA ASP A 77 3.36 26.72 19.69
C ASP A 77 2.07 26.78 18.87
N GLY A 78 0.94 26.85 19.52
CA GLY A 78 -0.40 26.84 18.90
C GLY A 78 -0.95 25.43 18.58
N CYS A 79 -0.22 24.37 18.94
CA CYS A 79 -0.64 22.97 18.76
C CYS A 79 -0.86 22.25 20.10
N GLU A 80 -1.19 22.97 21.16
CA GLU A 80 -1.35 22.41 22.51
C GLU A 80 -2.43 21.30 22.60
N GLN A 81 -3.39 21.33 21.69
CA GLN A 81 -4.44 20.30 21.58
C GLN A 81 -3.94 19.00 20.94
N ASP A 82 -2.77 19.03 20.29
CA ASP A 82 -2.24 17.90 19.53
C ASP A 82 -1.24 17.05 20.31
N LEU A 83 -1.01 17.37 21.57
CA LEU A 83 -0.02 16.69 22.43
C LEU A 83 -0.45 15.26 22.83
N GLY A 84 -1.70 14.89 22.62
CA GLY A 84 -2.21 13.56 22.96
C GLY A 84 -1.47 12.41 22.25
N PHE A 85 -0.89 12.64 21.08
CA PHE A 85 -0.13 11.62 20.38
C PHE A 85 1.25 11.35 20.99
N LEU A 86 1.81 12.28 21.76
CA LEU A 86 3.07 12.07 22.46
C LEU A 86 2.96 10.97 23.52
N GLN A 87 1.79 10.80 24.13
CA GLN A 87 1.53 9.72 25.08
C GLN A 87 1.61 8.34 24.40
N TYR A 88 1.29 8.26 23.12
CA TYR A 88 1.43 7.03 22.35
C TYR A 88 2.89 6.56 22.26
N LEU A 89 3.84 7.49 22.20
CA LEU A 89 5.27 7.18 22.18
C LEU A 89 5.76 6.50 23.48
N GLU A 90 5.02 6.63 24.58
CA GLU A 90 5.33 5.93 25.84
C GLU A 90 4.93 4.45 25.79
N HIS A 91 3.81 4.14 25.15
CA HIS A 91 3.31 2.76 25.05
C HIS A 91 4.16 1.88 24.16
N ASP A 92 4.80 2.45 23.15
CA ASP A 92 5.65 1.71 22.21
C ASP A 92 7.05 1.39 22.80
N LYS A 93 7.40 2.01 23.93
CA LYS A 93 8.70 1.85 24.60
C LYS A 93 8.53 1.23 25.98
N ALA A 94 8.14 -0.05 26.01
CA ALA A 94 8.12 -0.82 27.26
C ALA A 94 9.49 -0.72 27.97
N GLY A 95 9.59 0.14 29.00
CA GLY A 95 10.72 0.20 29.92
C GLY A 95 11.67 1.41 29.79
N HIS A 96 11.34 2.44 29.02
CA HIS A 96 12.15 3.67 29.00
C HIS A 96 11.49 4.81 29.77
N GLU A 97 12.33 5.54 30.55
CA GLU A 97 11.98 6.80 31.22
C GLU A 97 11.28 7.77 30.27
N VAL A 98 10.41 8.63 30.81
CA VAL A 98 9.70 9.69 30.09
C VAL A 98 10.60 10.33 29.04
N GLY A 99 10.35 10.00 27.77
CA GLY A 99 11.16 10.45 26.66
C GLY A 99 11.05 11.97 26.50
N ALA A 100 12.15 12.62 26.22
CA ALA A 100 12.15 13.99 25.76
C ALA A 100 12.61 14.04 24.31
N TYR A 101 12.00 14.90 23.50
CA TYR A 101 12.24 15.02 22.06
C TYR A 101 12.64 16.44 21.71
N TRP A 102 13.66 16.60 20.87
CA TRP A 102 14.00 17.91 20.33
C TRP A 102 12.84 18.47 19.53
N VAL A 103 12.51 19.74 19.79
CA VAL A 103 11.51 20.53 19.08
C VAL A 103 12.09 21.90 18.74
N GLN A 104 11.37 22.72 18.01
CA GLN A 104 11.79 24.08 17.69
C GLN A 104 11.97 24.89 18.98
N GLY A 105 13.16 25.50 19.13
CA GLY A 105 13.46 26.40 20.23
C GLY A 105 12.92 27.81 20.01
N ASP A 106 12.99 28.62 21.05
CA ASP A 106 12.60 30.04 21.05
C ASP A 106 13.66 30.98 20.49
N GLY A 107 14.78 30.43 20.00
CA GLY A 107 15.92 31.19 19.47
C GLY A 107 17.00 31.47 20.50
N THR A 108 16.77 31.25 21.80
CA THR A 108 17.72 31.49 22.89
C THR A 108 18.19 30.21 23.56
N HIS A 109 17.34 29.17 23.59
CA HIS A 109 17.61 27.91 24.27
C HIS A 109 17.26 26.71 23.40
N CYS A 110 17.98 25.59 23.63
CA CYS A 110 17.63 24.31 23.05
C CYS A 110 16.47 23.70 23.84
N ARG A 111 15.31 23.55 23.16
CA ARG A 111 14.04 23.17 23.75
C ARG A 111 13.68 21.73 23.37
N ALA A 112 13.19 21.00 24.34
CA ALA A 112 12.61 19.69 24.13
C ALA A 112 11.20 19.61 24.74
N ILE A 113 10.38 18.68 24.23
CA ILE A 113 9.08 18.35 24.79
C ILE A 113 9.12 16.92 25.33
N THR A 114 8.53 16.71 26.48
CA THR A 114 8.38 15.38 27.07
C THR A 114 7.07 14.73 26.61
N THR A 115 6.95 13.43 26.78
CA THR A 115 5.76 12.68 26.37
C THR A 115 4.49 13.07 27.13
N ASN A 116 4.64 13.70 28.33
CA ASN A 116 3.53 14.30 29.06
C ASN A 116 3.20 15.76 28.63
N GLY A 117 3.89 16.27 27.60
CA GLY A 117 3.63 17.60 27.04
C GLY A 117 4.37 18.76 27.72
N GLU A 118 5.27 18.48 28.67
CA GLU A 118 6.04 19.52 29.33
C GLU A 118 7.23 19.96 28.48
N TYR A 119 7.47 21.27 28.42
CA TYR A 119 8.65 21.85 27.80
C TYR A 119 9.83 21.92 28.78
N LYS A 120 10.99 21.50 28.32
CA LYS A 120 12.23 21.57 29.10
C LYS A 120 13.37 22.11 28.24
N SER A 121 14.22 22.93 28.84
CA SER A 121 15.47 23.36 28.24
C SER A 121 16.57 22.38 28.60
N TYR A 122 17.35 21.97 27.60
CA TYR A 122 18.48 21.09 27.77
C TYR A 122 19.75 21.75 27.18
N PRO A 123 20.94 21.38 27.65
CA PRO A 123 22.17 21.72 26.92
C PRO A 123 22.06 21.25 25.47
N CYS A 124 22.42 22.09 24.50
CA CYS A 124 22.27 21.76 23.07
C CYS A 124 23.10 20.55 22.62
N THR A 125 24.07 20.15 23.46
CA THR A 125 24.90 18.94 23.29
C THR A 125 24.24 17.65 23.80
N THR A 126 23.11 17.75 24.49
CA THR A 126 22.34 16.57 24.91
C THR A 126 21.88 15.81 23.71
N GLN A 127 21.91 14.47 23.79
CA GLN A 127 21.44 13.60 22.72
C GLN A 127 20.00 13.13 23.00
N LEU A 128 19.06 13.61 22.19
CA LEU A 128 17.64 13.24 22.29
C LEU A 128 17.09 12.81 20.91
N PRO A 129 16.04 11.98 20.89
CA PRO A 129 15.24 11.79 19.69
C PRO A 129 14.58 13.11 19.28
N THR A 130 13.99 13.15 18.08
CA THR A 130 13.61 14.42 17.47
C THR A 130 12.20 14.36 16.89
N LEU A 131 11.46 15.45 17.02
CA LEU A 131 10.20 15.66 16.29
C LEU A 131 10.44 16.65 15.14
N CYS A 132 10.15 16.23 13.92
CA CYS A 132 10.14 17.08 12.74
C CYS A 132 8.69 17.34 12.31
N SER A 133 8.37 18.54 11.82
CA SER A 133 7.04 18.85 11.28
C SER A 133 6.72 17.98 10.06
N ASN A 134 5.46 17.57 9.91
CA ASN A 134 5.01 16.84 8.73
C ASN A 134 3.76 17.49 8.11
N THR A 135 3.97 18.32 7.10
CA THR A 135 2.93 19.05 6.36
C THR A 135 2.76 18.52 4.93
N ALA A 136 3.38 17.38 4.59
CA ALA A 136 3.31 16.82 3.25
C ALA A 136 1.88 16.42 2.86
N THR A 137 1.45 16.77 1.65
CA THR A 137 0.09 16.51 1.15
C THR A 137 0.07 15.75 -0.18
N ASP A 138 1.21 15.60 -0.81
CA ASP A 138 1.34 15.07 -2.17
C ASP A 138 2.64 14.24 -2.37
N ALA A 139 2.82 13.74 -3.59
CA ALA A 139 3.95 12.90 -3.98
C ALA A 139 5.29 13.65 -4.12
N VAL A 140 5.37 14.95 -3.81
CA VAL A 140 6.62 15.73 -3.87
C VAL A 140 7.60 15.31 -2.76
N ARG A 141 7.10 14.87 -1.62
CA ARG A 141 7.93 14.42 -0.49
C ARG A 141 8.27 12.94 -0.61
N GLN A 142 9.15 12.63 -1.54
CA GLN A 142 9.55 11.26 -1.85
C GLN A 142 10.45 10.66 -0.77
N VAL A 143 10.24 9.37 -0.54
CA VAL A 143 11.04 8.54 0.36
C VAL A 143 11.44 7.26 -0.35
N THR A 144 12.59 6.69 0.03
CA THR A 144 13.04 5.42 -0.53
C THR A 144 13.17 4.35 0.54
N VAL A 145 12.86 3.14 0.15
CA VAL A 145 13.12 1.91 0.90
C VAL A 145 14.05 1.05 0.08
N THR A 146 15.08 0.51 0.72
CA THR A 146 16.03 -0.42 0.08
C THR A 146 15.63 -1.84 0.44
N THR A 147 15.32 -2.64 -0.56
CA THR A 147 15.14 -4.09 -0.45
C THR A 147 16.44 -4.81 -0.78
N LYS A 148 16.46 -6.15 -0.71
CA LYS A 148 17.66 -6.94 -1.05
C LYS A 148 18.23 -6.62 -2.44
N ASN A 149 17.39 -6.30 -3.43
CA ASN A 149 17.77 -6.19 -4.84
C ASN A 149 17.28 -4.90 -5.51
N ALA A 150 16.59 -4.02 -4.80
CA ALA A 150 15.97 -2.83 -5.39
C ALA A 150 15.88 -1.66 -4.41
N THR A 151 15.84 -0.46 -4.97
CA THR A 151 15.42 0.74 -4.25
C THR A 151 14.02 1.11 -4.73
N ILE A 152 13.08 1.18 -3.80
CA ILE A 152 11.68 1.50 -4.09
C ILE A 152 11.41 2.94 -3.63
N THR A 153 11.00 3.80 -4.57
CA THR A 153 10.66 5.19 -4.30
C THR A 153 9.16 5.33 -4.12
N GLY A 154 8.74 5.67 -2.91
CA GLY A 154 7.40 6.09 -2.56
C GLY A 154 7.37 7.56 -2.13
N TYR A 155 6.34 7.95 -1.42
CA TYR A 155 6.24 9.29 -0.85
C TYR A 155 5.59 9.25 0.53
N ARG A 156 5.73 10.36 1.27
CA ARG A 156 4.98 10.56 2.51
C ARG A 156 3.91 11.62 2.33
N ASP A 157 2.79 11.38 2.93
CA ASP A 157 1.84 12.44 3.24
C ASP A 157 1.77 12.68 4.76
N ARG A 158 0.77 13.41 5.23
CA ARG A 158 0.64 13.71 6.67
C ARG A 158 0.40 12.47 7.54
N ARG A 159 -0.09 11.36 6.98
CA ARG A 159 -0.58 10.21 7.74
C ARG A 159 0.30 8.99 7.63
N ALA A 160 0.90 8.75 6.46
CA ALA A 160 1.66 7.54 6.21
C ALA A 160 2.71 7.73 5.12
N PHE A 161 3.67 6.83 5.09
CA PHE A 161 4.49 6.58 3.92
C PHE A 161 3.69 5.69 2.95
N ARG A 162 3.72 6.03 1.67
CA ARG A 162 2.93 5.38 0.62
C ARG A 162 3.84 4.84 -0.48
N PHE A 163 3.58 3.60 -0.86
CA PHE A 163 4.23 2.94 -1.98
C PHE A 163 3.13 2.33 -2.85
N LEU A 164 2.84 2.95 -3.98
CA LEU A 164 1.68 2.65 -4.81
C LEU A 164 2.08 1.99 -6.13
N GLY A 165 1.35 0.96 -6.55
CA GLY A 165 1.56 0.29 -7.83
C GLY A 165 2.80 -0.59 -7.87
N LEU A 166 3.08 -1.33 -6.79
CA LEU A 166 4.15 -2.32 -6.75
C LEU A 166 3.70 -3.61 -7.45
N LYS A 167 4.36 -3.97 -8.54
CA LYS A 167 4.07 -5.20 -9.26
C LYS A 167 4.57 -6.40 -8.47
N TYR A 168 3.69 -7.32 -8.11
CA TYR A 168 4.03 -8.47 -7.26
C TYR A 168 4.12 -9.79 -8.01
N ALA A 169 3.61 -9.84 -9.24
CA ALA A 169 3.56 -11.07 -10.03
C ALA A 169 3.55 -10.80 -11.52
N THR A 170 3.91 -11.82 -12.29
CA THR A 170 3.71 -11.90 -13.74
C THR A 170 2.67 -12.96 -14.08
N ILE A 171 2.03 -12.80 -15.23
CA ILE A 171 1.10 -13.76 -15.82
C ILE A 171 1.78 -14.32 -17.07
N PRO A 172 2.26 -15.58 -17.04
CA PRO A 172 2.99 -16.15 -18.18
C PRO A 172 2.14 -16.24 -19.46
N ALA A 173 0.84 -16.51 -19.30
CA ALA A 173 -0.13 -16.57 -20.39
C ALA A 173 -1.55 -16.44 -19.79
N ARG A 174 -2.55 -16.09 -20.63
CA ARG A 174 -3.96 -16.18 -20.21
C ARG A 174 -4.28 -17.58 -19.69
N PHE A 175 -5.05 -17.64 -18.61
CA PHE A 175 -5.45 -18.88 -17.94
C PHE A 175 -4.28 -19.71 -17.39
N ALA A 176 -3.14 -19.06 -17.13
CA ALA A 176 -2.05 -19.60 -16.34
C ALA A 176 -2.03 -19.03 -14.93
N GLN A 177 -1.49 -19.77 -13.98
CA GLN A 177 -1.24 -19.29 -12.63
C GLN A 177 -0.21 -18.16 -12.65
N SER A 178 -0.37 -17.17 -11.76
CA SER A 178 0.61 -16.10 -11.61
C SER A 178 1.90 -16.61 -10.97
N THR A 179 3.01 -15.99 -11.37
CA THR A 179 4.33 -16.29 -10.83
C THR A 179 4.84 -15.08 -10.06
N TYR A 180 5.35 -15.31 -8.85
CA TYR A 180 5.96 -14.29 -8.01
C TYR A 180 7.02 -13.50 -8.77
N LEU A 181 7.00 -12.19 -8.64
CA LEU A 181 7.97 -11.25 -9.19
C LEU A 181 8.63 -10.46 -8.05
N PRO A 182 9.91 -10.68 -7.76
CA PRO A 182 10.64 -9.82 -6.83
C PRO A 182 10.80 -8.41 -7.42
N PRO A 183 10.87 -7.37 -6.58
CA PRO A 183 11.30 -6.06 -7.05
C PRO A 183 12.73 -6.15 -7.58
N THR A 184 12.97 -5.55 -8.74
CA THR A 184 14.29 -5.44 -9.36
C THR A 184 14.58 -3.98 -9.68
N ASP A 185 15.85 -3.59 -9.61
CA ASP A 185 16.31 -2.25 -9.94
C ASP A 185 15.63 -1.12 -9.13
N ASN A 186 15.70 0.10 -9.65
CA ASN A 186 15.04 1.25 -9.05
C ASN A 186 13.56 1.29 -9.47
N THR A 187 12.68 0.97 -8.54
CA THR A 187 11.23 0.96 -8.76
C THR A 187 10.60 2.25 -8.26
N THR A 188 9.80 2.90 -9.12
CA THR A 188 8.98 4.07 -8.75
C THR A 188 7.58 3.61 -8.35
N ALA A 189 7.20 3.88 -7.11
CA ALA A 189 5.93 3.49 -6.50
C ALA A 189 5.12 4.73 -6.05
N LEU A 190 4.95 5.70 -6.96
CA LEU A 190 4.28 6.98 -6.70
C LEU A 190 2.83 7.01 -7.19
N GLN A 191 2.42 6.06 -8.01
CA GLN A 191 1.10 6.00 -8.63
C GLN A 191 0.57 4.57 -8.61
N TYR A 192 -0.74 4.45 -8.55
CA TYR A 192 -1.41 3.16 -8.62
C TYR A 192 -1.16 2.47 -9.96
N GLY A 193 -1.01 1.15 -9.93
CA GLY A 193 -1.01 0.32 -11.12
C GLY A 193 -2.39 0.22 -11.78
N PRO A 194 -2.47 -0.30 -13.01
CA PRO A 194 -3.72 -0.47 -13.72
C PRO A 194 -4.67 -1.44 -12.99
N LYS A 195 -5.96 -1.21 -13.13
CA LYS A 195 -7.00 -2.12 -12.67
C LYS A 195 -7.00 -3.39 -13.53
N CYS A 196 -7.44 -4.51 -12.98
CA CYS A 196 -7.70 -5.70 -13.78
C CYS A 196 -8.90 -5.49 -14.68
N ILE A 197 -8.92 -6.16 -15.84
CA ILE A 197 -9.99 -6.08 -16.83
C ILE A 197 -11.34 -6.36 -16.18
N GLN A 198 -12.26 -5.43 -16.33
CA GLN A 198 -13.62 -5.48 -15.74
C GLN A 198 -14.60 -4.60 -16.54
N ALA A 199 -15.91 -4.70 -16.26
CA ALA A 199 -16.92 -3.90 -16.93
C ALA A 199 -16.68 -2.39 -16.69
N GLY A 200 -16.91 -1.58 -17.72
CA GLY A 200 -16.69 -0.13 -17.66
C GLY A 200 -15.23 0.28 -17.76
N CYS A 201 -14.31 -0.64 -17.99
CA CYS A 201 -12.91 -0.34 -18.25
C CYS A 201 -12.69 0.39 -19.57
N THR A 202 -11.70 1.28 -19.55
CA THR A 202 -11.03 1.75 -20.76
C THR A 202 -9.65 1.10 -20.85
N THR A 203 -9.09 1.01 -22.04
CA THR A 203 -7.76 0.42 -22.29
C THR A 203 -6.62 1.19 -21.59
N THR A 204 -6.88 2.43 -21.17
CA THR A 204 -5.92 3.25 -20.42
C THR A 204 -5.99 3.05 -18.90
N ALA A 205 -7.13 2.58 -18.38
CA ALA A 205 -7.36 2.41 -16.94
C ALA A 205 -7.21 0.96 -16.47
N CYS A 206 -7.33 0.00 -17.38
CA CYS A 206 -7.30 -1.42 -17.08
C CYS A 206 -6.34 -2.18 -17.99
N SER A 207 -5.79 -3.27 -17.46
CA SER A 207 -4.84 -4.13 -18.16
C SER A 207 -5.05 -5.59 -17.76
N GLU A 208 -4.65 -6.51 -18.60
CA GLU A 208 -4.41 -7.89 -18.15
C GLU A 208 -3.17 -7.98 -17.27
N ASP A 209 -2.18 -7.13 -17.51
CA ASP A 209 -1.02 -6.95 -16.62
C ASP A 209 -1.42 -6.01 -15.46
N CYS A 210 -2.13 -6.54 -14.48
CA CYS A 210 -2.80 -5.79 -13.42
C CYS A 210 -2.41 -6.24 -12.00
N LEU A 211 -1.45 -7.16 -11.86
CA LEU A 211 -1.11 -7.75 -10.56
C LEU A 211 -0.19 -6.83 -9.76
N TYR A 212 -0.79 -5.79 -9.21
CA TYR A 212 -0.14 -4.75 -8.41
C TYR A 212 -0.73 -4.71 -7.00
N LEU A 213 0.11 -4.31 -6.06
CA LEU A 213 -0.26 -4.04 -4.68
C LEU A 213 0.18 -2.63 -4.28
N ASN A 214 -0.37 -2.14 -3.18
CA ASN A 214 -0.05 -0.85 -2.59
C ASN A 214 0.23 -1.04 -1.11
N VAL A 215 1.18 -0.28 -0.57
CA VAL A 215 1.60 -0.35 0.84
C VAL A 215 1.47 1.01 1.48
N TRP A 216 0.84 1.06 2.65
CA TRP A 216 0.82 2.21 3.56
C TRP A 216 1.44 1.78 4.89
N THR A 217 2.38 2.56 5.37
CA THR A 217 3.05 2.28 6.64
C THR A 217 3.26 3.56 7.45
N PRO A 218 3.05 3.53 8.77
CA PRO A 218 3.41 4.64 9.64
C PRO A 218 4.90 4.67 9.98
N TYR A 219 5.66 3.61 9.65
CA TYR A 219 7.02 3.39 10.12
C TYR A 219 7.94 2.88 9.00
N LEU A 220 9.10 3.50 8.86
CA LEU A 220 10.18 3.03 7.97
C LEU A 220 11.47 2.80 8.76
N PRO A 221 12.03 1.60 8.72
CA PRO A 221 13.24 1.25 9.46
C PRO A 221 14.52 1.78 8.81
N ASN A 222 15.50 2.10 9.63
CA ASN A 222 16.87 2.39 9.22
C ASN A 222 17.74 1.11 9.28
N GLY A 223 17.48 0.18 8.39
CA GLY A 223 18.15 -1.11 8.34
C GLY A 223 17.31 -2.25 8.91
N LYS A 224 17.95 -3.19 9.62
CA LYS A 224 17.22 -4.35 10.19
C LYS A 224 16.27 -3.89 11.29
N VAL A 225 14.99 -4.22 11.14
CA VAL A 225 13.95 -3.88 12.12
C VAL A 225 14.12 -4.70 13.39
N GLU A 226 14.11 -4.04 14.55
CA GLU A 226 13.94 -4.71 15.84
C GLU A 226 12.54 -5.31 15.93
N THR A 227 12.42 -6.53 16.44
CA THR A 227 11.14 -7.25 16.51
C THR A 227 10.05 -6.46 17.23
N SER A 228 10.41 -5.73 18.29
CA SER A 228 9.51 -4.88 19.07
C SER A 228 8.91 -3.70 18.30
N LYS A 229 9.60 -3.25 17.24
CA LYS A 229 9.17 -2.11 16.42
C LYS A 229 8.38 -2.52 15.17
N LYS A 230 8.39 -3.80 14.81
CA LYS A 230 7.65 -4.27 13.64
C LYS A 230 6.14 -4.08 13.84
N LYS A 231 5.47 -3.59 12.80
CA LYS A 231 4.03 -3.35 12.79
C LYS A 231 3.26 -4.56 12.26
N ALA A 232 2.12 -4.88 12.86
CA ALA A 232 1.24 -5.90 12.29
C ALA A 232 0.84 -5.52 10.86
N VAL A 233 0.63 -6.52 10.00
CA VAL A 233 0.30 -6.31 8.59
C VAL A 233 -1.15 -6.70 8.34
N MET A 234 -1.90 -5.82 7.70
CA MET A 234 -3.26 -6.07 7.26
C MET A 234 -3.32 -6.07 5.74
N VAL A 235 -3.85 -7.14 5.14
CA VAL A 235 -3.92 -7.31 3.67
C VAL A 235 -5.39 -7.29 3.24
N TRP A 236 -5.76 -6.20 2.52
CA TRP A 236 -7.10 -6.01 2.00
C TRP A 236 -7.30 -6.71 0.66
N ILE A 237 -8.36 -7.52 0.58
CA ILE A 237 -8.84 -8.14 -0.65
C ILE A 237 -10.22 -7.55 -0.97
N HIS A 238 -10.33 -6.82 -2.08
CA HIS A 238 -11.55 -6.12 -2.44
C HIS A 238 -12.68 -7.08 -2.85
N GLY A 239 -13.93 -6.62 -2.67
CA GLY A 239 -15.12 -7.31 -3.16
C GLY A 239 -15.41 -7.00 -4.63
N GLY A 240 -16.68 -7.13 -5.01
CA GLY A 240 -17.16 -6.84 -6.37
C GLY A 240 -17.56 -8.08 -7.16
N GLY A 241 -17.99 -9.15 -6.47
CA GLY A 241 -18.55 -10.35 -7.08
C GLY A 241 -17.60 -11.10 -8.00
N PHE A 242 -16.30 -11.00 -7.78
CA PHE A 242 -15.23 -11.54 -8.64
C PHE A 242 -15.24 -10.99 -10.08
N SER A 243 -16.01 -9.96 -10.36
CA SER A 243 -16.17 -9.36 -11.70
C SER A 243 -15.79 -7.90 -11.77
N SER A 244 -15.60 -7.23 -10.64
CA SER A 244 -15.23 -5.82 -10.53
C SER A 244 -14.48 -5.56 -9.23
N GLY A 245 -13.93 -4.34 -9.09
CA GLY A 245 -13.20 -3.90 -7.93
C GLY A 245 -11.69 -3.77 -8.20
N TYR A 246 -11.00 -3.10 -7.32
CA TYR A 246 -9.56 -2.83 -7.44
C TYR A 246 -8.98 -2.34 -6.12
N GLY A 247 -7.70 -2.59 -5.90
CA GLY A 247 -6.99 -2.22 -4.66
C GLY A 247 -6.69 -0.72 -4.54
N SER A 248 -6.87 0.06 -5.61
CA SER A 248 -6.69 1.51 -5.63
C SER A 248 -7.99 2.30 -5.49
N ASP A 249 -9.09 1.66 -5.07
CA ASP A 249 -10.35 2.36 -4.79
C ASP A 249 -10.15 3.34 -3.62
N PRO A 250 -10.48 4.63 -3.79
CA PRO A 250 -10.30 5.64 -2.75
C PRO A 250 -11.03 5.30 -1.42
N THR A 251 -12.10 4.50 -1.48
CA THR A 251 -12.82 4.03 -0.29
C THR A 251 -11.92 3.16 0.60
N PHE A 252 -10.92 2.51 0.03
CA PHE A 252 -9.99 1.62 0.72
C PHE A 252 -8.58 2.23 0.86
N ASP A 253 -8.47 3.57 0.77
CA ASP A 253 -7.21 4.25 1.03
C ASP A 253 -6.68 3.90 2.41
N GLY A 254 -5.44 3.40 2.46
CA GLY A 254 -4.86 2.82 3.66
C GLY A 254 -4.41 3.80 4.73
N ASN A 255 -4.40 5.09 4.42
CA ASN A 255 -3.84 6.13 5.28
C ASN A 255 -4.40 6.13 6.71
N ALA A 256 -5.73 6.10 6.83
CA ALA A 256 -6.38 6.20 8.12
C ALA A 256 -6.12 4.97 8.98
N LEU A 257 -6.13 3.78 8.36
CA LEU A 257 -5.91 2.53 9.10
C LEU A 257 -4.43 2.39 9.49
N ALA A 258 -3.51 2.70 8.58
CA ALA A 258 -2.09 2.65 8.87
C ALA A 258 -1.72 3.62 10.01
N SER A 259 -2.15 4.87 9.94
CA SER A 259 -1.78 5.90 10.92
C SER A 259 -2.44 5.72 12.29
N ARG A 260 -3.73 5.35 12.34
CA ARG A 260 -4.47 5.23 13.61
C ARG A 260 -4.43 3.84 14.22
N GLY A 261 -4.29 2.83 13.37
CA GLY A 261 -4.18 1.43 13.79
C GLY A 261 -2.74 0.99 14.07
N ASP A 262 -1.76 1.84 13.75
CA ASP A 262 -0.32 1.52 13.86
C ASP A 262 0.03 0.20 13.17
N VAL A 263 -0.48 0.03 11.96
CA VAL A 263 -0.31 -1.18 11.14
C VAL A 263 0.25 -0.85 9.77
N VAL A 264 0.87 -1.80 9.14
CA VAL A 264 1.14 -1.75 7.70
C VAL A 264 -0.11 -2.26 6.98
N LEU A 265 -0.69 -1.42 6.12
CA LEU A 265 -1.80 -1.85 5.27
C LEU A 265 -1.31 -2.14 3.85
N VAL A 266 -1.76 -3.26 3.30
CA VAL A 266 -1.54 -3.64 1.91
C VAL A 266 -2.89 -3.84 1.23
N THR A 267 -3.08 -3.26 0.04
CA THR A 267 -4.22 -3.59 -0.84
C THR A 267 -3.71 -4.27 -2.09
N ILE A 268 -4.45 -5.21 -2.64
CA ILE A 268 -4.04 -5.97 -3.82
C ILE A 268 -5.08 -5.88 -4.95
N ASN A 269 -4.61 -5.94 -6.19
CA ASN A 269 -5.42 -6.35 -7.33
C ASN A 269 -5.32 -7.87 -7.51
N TYR A 270 -6.35 -8.49 -8.07
CA TYR A 270 -6.36 -9.89 -8.50
C TYR A 270 -7.21 -10.01 -9.75
N ARG A 271 -6.97 -10.99 -10.61
CA ARG A 271 -7.72 -11.20 -11.86
C ARG A 271 -9.18 -11.51 -11.60
N LEU A 272 -10.02 -10.99 -12.46
CA LEU A 272 -11.48 -11.00 -12.34
C LEU A 272 -12.14 -11.75 -13.51
N SER A 273 -13.42 -12.06 -13.35
CA SER A 273 -14.26 -12.67 -14.38
C SER A 273 -13.63 -13.94 -14.99
N ALA A 274 -13.83 -14.20 -16.27
CA ALA A 274 -13.26 -15.37 -16.94
C ALA A 274 -11.71 -15.38 -16.88
N LEU A 275 -11.04 -14.22 -16.93
CA LEU A 275 -9.59 -14.13 -16.81
C LEU A 275 -9.06 -14.60 -15.45
N GLY A 276 -9.87 -14.46 -14.39
CA GLY A 276 -9.54 -14.88 -13.05
C GLY A 276 -10.03 -16.27 -12.64
N PHE A 277 -11.06 -16.80 -13.32
CA PHE A 277 -11.79 -17.96 -12.75
C PHE A 277 -12.22 -19.03 -13.77
N LEU A 278 -12.03 -18.83 -15.08
CA LEU A 278 -12.44 -19.80 -16.08
C LEU A 278 -11.66 -21.11 -15.94
N ALA A 279 -12.38 -22.23 -15.90
CA ALA A 279 -11.79 -23.56 -15.86
C ALA A 279 -12.36 -24.46 -16.95
N ILE A 280 -11.48 -25.26 -17.58
CA ILE A 280 -11.83 -26.21 -18.62
C ILE A 280 -11.17 -27.55 -18.28
N GLY A 281 -12.01 -28.57 -18.00
CA GLY A 281 -11.51 -29.89 -17.66
C GLY A 281 -10.68 -30.51 -18.78
N ASN A 282 -9.69 -31.32 -18.38
CA ASN A 282 -8.76 -31.99 -19.28
C ASN A 282 -7.88 -31.01 -20.11
N THR A 283 -7.66 -29.81 -19.59
CA THR A 283 -6.75 -28.80 -20.16
C THR A 283 -5.86 -28.20 -19.10
N THR A 284 -4.96 -27.30 -19.52
CA THR A 284 -4.13 -26.52 -18.59
C THR A 284 -4.90 -25.38 -17.89
N ALA A 285 -6.13 -25.11 -18.29
CA ALA A 285 -6.97 -24.07 -17.69
C ALA A 285 -7.71 -24.62 -16.45
N THR A 286 -7.01 -24.63 -15.31
CA THR A 286 -7.47 -25.23 -14.05
C THR A 286 -8.38 -24.33 -13.20
N GLY A 287 -8.48 -23.02 -13.54
CA GLY A 287 -9.28 -22.05 -12.79
C GLY A 287 -8.57 -21.47 -11.56
N ASN A 288 -9.35 -20.73 -10.76
CA ASN A 288 -8.91 -20.12 -9.49
C ASN A 288 -7.67 -19.22 -9.60
N TYR A 289 -7.39 -18.61 -10.76
CA TYR A 289 -6.22 -17.75 -10.97
C TYR A 289 -6.27 -16.53 -10.06
N GLY A 290 -7.46 -15.92 -9.86
CA GLY A 290 -7.62 -14.78 -8.96
C GLY A 290 -7.33 -15.11 -7.49
N ILE A 291 -7.63 -16.34 -7.04
CA ILE A 291 -7.26 -16.80 -5.70
C ILE A 291 -5.75 -17.04 -5.61
N GLN A 292 -5.16 -17.62 -6.65
CA GLN A 292 -3.70 -17.80 -6.72
C GLN A 292 -2.98 -16.45 -6.79
N ASP A 293 -3.55 -15.44 -7.46
CA ASP A 293 -2.98 -14.08 -7.48
C ASP A 293 -2.88 -13.53 -6.05
N ALA A 294 -3.92 -13.68 -5.25
CA ALA A 294 -3.90 -13.28 -3.84
C ALA A 294 -2.85 -14.08 -3.02
N ASN A 295 -2.71 -15.38 -3.28
CA ASN A 295 -1.66 -16.21 -2.65
C ASN A 295 -0.25 -15.77 -3.08
N THR A 296 -0.06 -15.38 -4.35
CA THR A 296 1.21 -14.85 -4.85
C THR A 296 1.53 -13.47 -4.24
N ALA A 297 0.51 -12.62 -4.03
CA ALA A 297 0.67 -11.36 -3.30
C ALA A 297 1.12 -11.60 -1.86
N LEU A 298 0.57 -12.61 -1.16
CA LEU A 298 1.03 -12.99 0.18
C LEU A 298 2.50 -13.44 0.17
N THR A 299 2.95 -14.13 -0.86
CA THR A 299 4.38 -14.48 -1.00
C THR A 299 5.23 -13.21 -1.09
N TRP A 300 4.83 -12.25 -1.95
CA TRP A 300 5.54 -10.98 -2.06
C TRP A 300 5.59 -10.22 -0.72
N ILE A 301 4.48 -10.20 0.01
CA ILE A 301 4.38 -9.53 1.31
C ILE A 301 5.35 -10.16 2.32
N ILE A 302 5.39 -11.49 2.44
CA ILE A 302 6.29 -12.19 3.36
C ILE A 302 7.76 -11.89 3.05
N GLU A 303 8.12 -11.82 1.77
CA GLU A 303 9.52 -11.60 1.35
C GLU A 303 9.98 -10.15 1.55
N HIS A 304 9.05 -9.15 1.55
CA HIS A 304 9.44 -7.74 1.45
C HIS A 304 8.85 -6.82 2.52
N ILE A 305 7.81 -7.24 3.25
CA ILE A 305 7.09 -6.30 4.11
C ILE A 305 7.92 -5.79 5.28
N GLU A 306 8.96 -6.49 5.68
CA GLU A 306 9.89 -6.06 6.73
C GLU A 306 10.67 -4.80 6.30
N ASP A 307 10.96 -4.64 5.01
CA ASP A 307 11.58 -3.43 4.46
C ASP A 307 10.71 -2.18 4.64
N PHE A 308 9.39 -2.39 4.78
CA PHE A 308 8.38 -1.35 5.05
C PHE A 308 7.97 -1.30 6.53
N GLY A 309 8.71 -1.93 7.41
CA GLY A 309 8.45 -1.95 8.85
C GLY A 309 7.37 -2.92 9.30
N GLY A 310 6.83 -3.76 8.41
CA GLY A 310 5.83 -4.78 8.74
C GLY A 310 6.43 -6.03 9.38
N ASP A 311 5.59 -6.79 10.05
CA ASP A 311 5.92 -8.09 10.64
C ASP A 311 5.33 -9.20 9.78
N LYS A 312 6.19 -9.94 9.09
CA LYS A 312 5.78 -11.06 8.23
C LYS A 312 5.13 -12.22 8.99
N ASP A 313 5.34 -12.29 10.31
CA ASP A 313 4.78 -13.34 11.17
C ASP A 313 3.44 -12.91 11.81
N ARG A 314 2.98 -11.64 11.56
CA ARG A 314 1.72 -11.09 12.05
C ARG A 314 0.88 -10.53 10.90
N ILE A 315 0.52 -11.38 9.94
CA ILE A 315 -0.28 -11.00 8.76
C ILE A 315 -1.74 -11.37 8.99
N THR A 316 -2.63 -10.39 8.93
CA THR A 316 -4.09 -10.57 8.92
C THR A 316 -4.63 -10.27 7.53
N VAL A 317 -5.23 -11.26 6.88
CA VAL A 317 -5.97 -11.05 5.62
C VAL A 317 -7.40 -10.66 5.92
N PHE A 318 -7.92 -9.65 5.21
CA PHE A 318 -9.31 -9.24 5.41
C PHE A 318 -9.95 -8.81 4.08
N GLY A 319 -11.26 -8.99 4.00
CA GLY A 319 -11.99 -8.68 2.78
C GLY A 319 -13.48 -8.62 2.99
N GLN A 320 -14.17 -8.01 2.03
CA GLN A 320 -15.62 -7.85 2.05
C GLN A 320 -16.24 -8.55 0.85
N SER A 321 -17.41 -9.19 1.01
CA SER A 321 -18.15 -9.84 -0.07
C SER A 321 -17.30 -10.89 -0.80
N ALA A 322 -17.05 -10.76 -2.09
CA ALA A 322 -16.16 -11.66 -2.86
C ALA A 322 -14.73 -11.68 -2.26
N GLY A 323 -14.25 -10.56 -1.72
CA GLY A 323 -12.98 -10.53 -0.99
C GLY A 323 -13.01 -11.39 0.27
N ALA A 324 -14.11 -11.40 1.03
CA ALA A 324 -14.31 -12.29 2.16
C ALA A 324 -14.38 -13.77 1.73
N ALA A 325 -14.99 -14.06 0.58
CA ALA A 325 -14.97 -15.40 -0.01
C ALA A 325 -13.55 -15.81 -0.43
N SER A 326 -12.74 -14.87 -0.95
CA SER A 326 -11.31 -15.10 -1.23
C SER A 326 -10.52 -15.42 0.03
N VAL A 327 -10.74 -14.67 1.12
CA VAL A 327 -10.12 -14.98 2.44
C VAL A 327 -10.47 -16.40 2.86
N ARG A 328 -11.74 -16.81 2.75
CA ARG A 328 -12.16 -18.20 3.06
C ARG A 328 -11.42 -19.23 2.19
N ALA A 329 -11.27 -18.95 0.90
CA ALA A 329 -10.56 -19.83 -0.02
C ALA A 329 -9.07 -19.94 0.32
N LEU A 330 -8.41 -18.83 0.69
CA LEU A 330 -7.02 -18.81 1.15
C LEU A 330 -6.84 -19.64 2.42
N LEU A 331 -7.75 -19.54 3.40
CA LEU A 331 -7.69 -20.33 4.63
C LEU A 331 -7.90 -21.84 4.37
N ALA A 332 -8.63 -22.20 3.32
CA ALA A 332 -8.81 -23.57 2.88
C ALA A 332 -7.59 -24.13 2.11
N SER A 333 -6.73 -23.25 1.59
CA SER A 333 -5.50 -23.62 0.89
C SER A 333 -4.37 -23.84 1.90
N PRO A 334 -3.77 -25.02 2.00
CA PRO A 334 -2.63 -25.25 2.92
C PRO A 334 -1.48 -24.26 2.69
N GLN A 335 -1.13 -23.99 1.41
CA GLN A 335 -0.04 -23.09 1.04
C GLN A 335 -0.28 -21.63 1.45
N ALA A 336 -1.53 -21.17 1.43
CA ALA A 336 -1.86 -19.80 1.82
C ALA A 336 -2.10 -19.66 3.32
N ARG A 337 -2.71 -20.67 3.94
CA ARG A 337 -3.01 -20.70 5.39
C ARG A 337 -1.77 -20.53 6.25
N GLU A 338 -0.66 -21.13 5.87
CA GLU A 338 0.61 -21.02 6.60
C GLU A 338 1.24 -19.62 6.57
N LYS A 339 0.77 -18.76 5.65
CA LYS A 339 1.24 -17.39 5.47
C LYS A 339 0.50 -16.35 6.31
N VAL A 340 -0.58 -16.73 6.99
CA VAL A 340 -1.47 -15.77 7.67
C VAL A 340 -1.67 -16.14 9.12
N SER A 341 -1.64 -15.12 9.98
CA SER A 341 -1.83 -15.24 11.43
C SER A 341 -3.27 -14.94 11.86
N GLY A 342 -4.02 -14.20 11.03
CA GLY A 342 -5.40 -13.79 11.30
C GLY A 342 -6.22 -13.58 10.04
N ALA A 343 -7.55 -13.61 10.18
CA ALA A 343 -8.46 -13.38 9.08
C ALA A 343 -9.73 -12.67 9.53
N ILE A 344 -10.21 -11.70 8.73
CA ILE A 344 -11.48 -10.99 8.93
C ILE A 344 -12.31 -11.09 7.66
N MET A 345 -13.49 -11.69 7.76
CA MET A 345 -14.40 -11.88 6.64
C MET A 345 -15.68 -11.07 6.86
N MET A 346 -15.86 -9.99 6.08
CA MET A 346 -17.00 -9.09 6.19
C MET A 346 -18.03 -9.41 5.12
N SER A 347 -19.28 -9.60 5.54
CA SER A 347 -20.40 -9.89 4.62
C SER A 347 -20.08 -11.02 3.63
N THR A 348 -19.56 -12.13 4.14
CA THR A 348 -19.21 -13.30 3.32
C THR A 348 -20.47 -13.84 2.64
N PRO A 349 -20.48 -13.98 1.31
CA PRO A 349 -21.62 -14.58 0.62
C PRO A 349 -21.83 -16.02 1.10
N GLN A 350 -23.03 -16.31 1.63
CA GLN A 350 -23.42 -17.66 2.01
C GLN A 350 -24.31 -18.26 0.92
N GLY A 351 -23.91 -19.40 0.42
CA GLY A 351 -24.70 -20.13 -0.59
C GLY A 351 -25.80 -20.95 0.06
N THR A 352 -26.91 -20.33 0.42
CA THR A 352 -28.08 -21.06 0.96
C THR A 352 -29.28 -21.08 0.01
N GLY A 353 -29.12 -20.72 -1.25
CA GLY A 353 -30.22 -20.76 -2.20
C GLY A 353 -29.79 -20.78 -3.66
N ALA A 354 -30.59 -21.39 -4.50
CA ALA A 354 -30.38 -21.53 -5.95
C ALA A 354 -30.27 -20.17 -6.70
N ARG A 355 -30.34 -19.03 -5.99
CA ARG A 355 -30.35 -17.69 -6.60
C ARG A 355 -29.09 -16.85 -6.33
N VAL A 356 -28.19 -17.30 -5.47
CA VAL A 356 -26.93 -16.53 -5.16
C VAL A 356 -25.76 -17.40 -5.55
N ALA A 357 -25.27 -17.22 -6.76
CA ALA A 357 -24.17 -17.97 -7.36
C ALA A 357 -22.80 -17.86 -6.61
N TYR A 358 -22.65 -16.87 -5.74
CA TYR A 358 -21.38 -16.58 -5.05
C TYR A 358 -21.02 -17.54 -3.92
N GLY A 359 -21.91 -18.42 -3.52
CA GLY A 359 -21.66 -19.40 -2.44
C GLY A 359 -21.53 -20.84 -2.92
N LYS A 360 -21.76 -21.10 -4.20
CA LYS A 360 -21.63 -22.44 -4.77
C LYS A 360 -20.26 -22.60 -5.43
N TYR A 361 -19.47 -23.51 -4.90
CA TYR A 361 -18.24 -23.95 -5.59
C TYR A 361 -18.64 -24.94 -6.70
N LEU A 362 -18.24 -24.61 -7.93
CA LEU A 362 -18.48 -25.47 -9.07
C LEU A 362 -17.47 -26.63 -9.07
N ASN A 363 -17.94 -27.81 -9.42
CA ASN A 363 -17.01 -28.87 -9.79
C ASN A 363 -16.48 -28.63 -11.22
N ILE A 364 -15.46 -29.36 -11.63
CA ILE A 364 -14.79 -29.13 -12.92
C ILE A 364 -15.70 -29.34 -14.12
N SER A 365 -16.66 -30.26 -14.02
CA SER A 365 -17.66 -30.52 -15.10
C SER A 365 -18.60 -29.31 -15.27
N GLU A 366 -19.11 -28.76 -14.15
CA GLU A 366 -19.98 -27.58 -14.15
C GLU A 366 -19.21 -26.36 -14.68
N ALA A 367 -17.97 -26.15 -14.23
CA ALA A 367 -17.13 -25.08 -14.71
C ALA A 367 -16.81 -25.19 -16.20
N THR A 368 -16.56 -26.42 -16.69
CA THR A 368 -16.32 -26.67 -18.12
C THR A 368 -17.57 -26.37 -18.97
N ALA A 369 -18.76 -26.75 -18.51
CA ALA A 369 -19.98 -26.40 -19.19
C ALA A 369 -20.23 -24.88 -19.25
N GLN A 370 -19.91 -24.15 -18.19
CA GLN A 370 -19.93 -22.68 -18.19
C GLN A 370 -18.92 -22.11 -19.18
N ALA A 371 -17.70 -22.63 -19.21
CA ALA A 371 -16.64 -22.18 -20.13
C ALA A 371 -17.04 -22.38 -21.58
N GLN A 372 -17.72 -23.50 -21.92
CA GLN A 372 -18.24 -23.74 -23.26
C GLN A 372 -19.34 -22.74 -23.63
N SER A 373 -20.28 -22.48 -22.73
CA SER A 373 -21.31 -21.46 -22.92
C SER A 373 -20.70 -20.07 -23.13
N PHE A 374 -19.71 -19.73 -22.35
CA PHE A 374 -18.95 -18.50 -22.49
C PHE A 374 -18.19 -18.42 -23.82
N GLY A 375 -17.52 -19.50 -24.23
CA GLY A 375 -16.87 -19.61 -25.52
C GLY A 375 -17.77 -19.30 -26.70
N ASN A 376 -18.98 -19.84 -26.70
CA ASN A 376 -19.98 -19.55 -27.73
C ASN A 376 -20.33 -18.06 -27.80
N THR A 377 -20.41 -17.35 -26.65
CA THR A 377 -20.72 -15.92 -26.64
C THR A 377 -19.56 -15.04 -27.07
N THR A 378 -18.31 -15.52 -26.91
CA THR A 378 -17.09 -14.80 -27.30
C THR A 378 -16.61 -15.10 -28.72
N GLY A 379 -17.30 -15.97 -29.43
CA GLY A 379 -16.93 -16.42 -30.77
C GLY A 379 -15.89 -17.53 -30.78
N CYS A 380 -15.73 -18.26 -29.66
CA CYS A 380 -14.83 -19.40 -29.50
C CYS A 380 -15.66 -20.70 -29.26
N PRO A 381 -16.34 -21.24 -30.27
CA PRO A 381 -17.06 -22.50 -30.11
C PRO A 381 -16.07 -23.66 -29.93
N GLY A 382 -16.53 -24.73 -29.28
CA GLY A 382 -15.74 -25.95 -29.13
C GLY A 382 -15.60 -26.40 -27.69
N THR A 383 -14.74 -27.36 -27.48
CA THR A 383 -14.50 -28.00 -26.18
C THR A 383 -12.99 -28.19 -25.92
N GLY A 384 -12.61 -28.42 -24.69
CA GLY A 384 -11.23 -28.79 -24.34
C GLY A 384 -10.19 -27.82 -24.88
N GLU A 385 -9.11 -28.34 -25.43
CA GLU A 385 -7.99 -27.54 -25.95
C GLU A 385 -8.39 -26.64 -27.14
N THR A 386 -9.34 -27.02 -27.95
CA THR A 386 -9.83 -26.20 -29.08
C THR A 386 -10.44 -24.89 -28.53
N LEU A 387 -11.32 -25.00 -27.53
CA LEU A 387 -11.91 -23.87 -26.88
C LEU A 387 -10.81 -23.00 -26.19
N LEU A 388 -9.92 -23.63 -25.42
CA LEU A 388 -8.85 -22.93 -24.70
C LEU A 388 -7.94 -22.14 -25.65
N ASN A 389 -7.52 -22.77 -26.74
CA ASN A 389 -6.62 -22.12 -27.71
C ASN A 389 -7.30 -20.95 -28.42
N CYS A 390 -8.60 -21.06 -28.75
CA CYS A 390 -9.35 -19.93 -29.28
C CYS A 390 -9.44 -18.79 -28.29
N LEU A 391 -9.80 -19.05 -27.00
CA LEU A 391 -9.90 -18.04 -25.96
C LEU A 391 -8.56 -17.34 -25.70
N LYS A 392 -7.44 -18.04 -25.75
CA LYS A 392 -6.11 -17.44 -25.62
C LYS A 392 -5.81 -16.40 -26.72
N GLN A 393 -6.41 -16.56 -27.90
CA GLN A 393 -6.16 -15.70 -29.08
C GLN A 393 -7.16 -14.54 -29.20
N VAL A 394 -8.17 -14.42 -28.34
CA VAL A 394 -9.12 -13.30 -28.36
C VAL A 394 -8.37 -11.98 -28.15
N ALA A 395 -8.38 -11.12 -29.16
CA ALA A 395 -7.58 -9.88 -29.13
C ALA A 395 -8.14 -8.84 -28.12
N ASP A 396 -9.44 -8.73 -28.01
CA ASP A 396 -10.09 -7.79 -27.10
C ASP A 396 -10.33 -8.42 -25.71
N PRO A 397 -9.59 -8.01 -24.66
CA PRO A 397 -9.76 -8.56 -23.33
C PRO A 397 -11.10 -8.19 -22.68
N LEU A 398 -11.81 -7.16 -23.17
CA LEU A 398 -13.12 -6.79 -22.64
C LEU A 398 -14.20 -7.84 -22.97
N LYS A 399 -13.97 -8.72 -23.96
CA LYS A 399 -14.83 -9.87 -24.21
C LYS A 399 -14.87 -10.88 -23.07
N PHE A 400 -13.89 -10.85 -22.16
CA PHE A 400 -13.87 -11.71 -20.97
C PHE A 400 -14.67 -11.17 -19.80
N VAL A 401 -15.21 -9.96 -19.94
CA VAL A 401 -16.08 -9.36 -18.94
C VAL A 401 -17.51 -9.77 -19.23
N THR A 402 -18.15 -10.43 -18.29
CA THR A 402 -19.58 -10.73 -18.41
C THR A 402 -20.39 -9.44 -18.38
N THR A 403 -20.92 -9.04 -19.53
CA THR A 403 -22.03 -8.09 -19.56
C THR A 403 -23.21 -8.72 -18.79
N ARG A 404 -23.82 -7.94 -17.91
CA ARG A 404 -24.89 -8.33 -16.97
C ARG A 404 -26.17 -8.93 -17.62
N ASN A 405 -26.13 -9.40 -18.83
CA ASN A 405 -27.23 -10.06 -19.49
C ASN A 405 -27.07 -11.58 -19.39
N ASN A 406 -27.60 -12.10 -18.30
CA ASN A 406 -27.90 -13.54 -18.05
C ASN A 406 -26.74 -14.45 -17.67
N LYS A 407 -26.71 -14.75 -16.37
CA LYS A 407 -26.00 -15.80 -15.66
C LYS A 407 -24.49 -15.54 -15.44
N SER A 408 -24.18 -15.22 -14.19
CA SER A 408 -22.85 -15.24 -13.61
C SER A 408 -22.04 -16.47 -14.01
N VAL A 409 -20.85 -16.25 -14.55
CA VAL A 409 -19.79 -17.26 -14.64
C VAL A 409 -19.32 -17.61 -13.24
#